data_93227a333ff1c24427da03e57ff5130b
#
_entry.id   93227a333ff1c24427da03e57ff5130b
#
_cell.length_a   1.000
_cell.length_b   1.000
_cell.length_c   1.000
_cell.angle_alpha   90.00
_cell.angle_beta   90.00
_cell.angle_gamma   90.00
#
_symmetry.space_group_name_H-M   'P 1'
#
loop_
_entity.id
_entity.type
_entity.pdbx_description
1 polymer ?
#
loop_
_entity_poly.entity_id
_entity_poly.type
_entity_poly.pdbx_seq_one_letter_code
_entity_poly.pdbx_strand_id
1 'polypeptide(L)'
;MIEIFKEFLELERPLNEGILKKLESNLKTNFIYNSNAIEGNTLTLKETDIILQYGVTVKGKSLKEHEEVKGQEYAINFLKEIIKRNEPLSLRLIREFHSLVLNDDIENRGKFKQSNNEIIGAGFETTPYYLVEEKLTELIEKYNSNKVDSLVTKVSHFHADFEKIHPFIDGNGRTGRLLLNLELMKNGYPITVIQNEESEEYYTALETAQAKADYRLLTDFIEKSIENTFWIYYKYFDENTKIKFEEYLENKGINPQEIYQKRIENYPETERDFPRDWNK
;
A
#
# COMPACT_ATOMS: atom_id res chain seq x y z
N MET A 1 1.09 -16.11 -8.12
CA MET A 1 -0.37 -15.95 -7.82
C MET A 1 -0.85 -14.54 -8.08
N ILE A 2 -0.16 -13.50 -7.64
CA ILE A 2 -0.60 -12.10 -7.75
C ILE A 2 -0.90 -11.65 -9.19
N GLU A 3 -0.12 -12.09 -10.20
CA GLU A 3 -0.41 -11.78 -11.61
C GLU A 3 -1.73 -12.41 -12.07
N ILE A 4 -2.04 -13.63 -11.65
CA ILE A 4 -3.29 -14.32 -11.94
C ILE A 4 -4.47 -13.58 -11.35
N PHE A 5 -4.34 -13.13 -10.10
CA PHE A 5 -5.37 -12.34 -9.44
C PHE A 5 -5.60 -10.99 -10.14
N LYS A 6 -4.51 -10.33 -10.53
CA LYS A 6 -4.57 -9.08 -11.30
C LYS A 6 -5.27 -9.28 -12.64
N GLU A 7 -4.85 -10.27 -13.43
CA GLU A 7 -5.45 -10.59 -14.72
C GLU A 7 -6.96 -10.88 -14.59
N PHE A 8 -7.35 -11.64 -13.57
CA PHE A 8 -8.77 -11.92 -13.32
C PHE A 8 -9.55 -10.63 -12.99
N LEU A 9 -9.02 -9.77 -12.12
CA LEU A 9 -9.66 -8.49 -11.81
C LEU A 9 -9.77 -7.58 -13.05
N GLU A 10 -8.81 -7.63 -13.97
CA GLU A 10 -8.87 -6.87 -15.23
C GLU A 10 -9.95 -7.39 -16.16
N LEU A 11 -10.16 -8.72 -16.24
CA LEU A 11 -11.21 -9.35 -17.03
C LEU A 11 -12.62 -9.04 -16.52
N GLU A 12 -12.81 -8.98 -15.20
CA GLU A 12 -14.11 -8.69 -14.58
C GLU A 12 -14.45 -7.19 -14.48
N ARG A 13 -13.58 -6.29 -14.94
CA ARG A 13 -13.87 -4.85 -14.97
C ARG A 13 -14.81 -4.49 -16.13
N PRO A 14 -15.79 -3.58 -15.91
CA PRO A 14 -16.10 -2.91 -14.64
C PRO A 14 -16.89 -3.81 -13.69
N LEU A 15 -16.44 -3.91 -12.43
CA LEU A 15 -17.22 -4.54 -11.37
C LEU A 15 -18.53 -3.78 -11.13
N ASN A 16 -19.54 -4.44 -10.55
CA ASN A 16 -20.79 -3.81 -10.18
C ASN A 16 -20.57 -2.53 -9.35
N GLU A 17 -21.17 -1.40 -9.74
CA GLU A 17 -20.93 -0.09 -9.09
C GLU A 17 -21.21 -0.09 -7.58
N GLY A 18 -22.23 -0.82 -7.13
CA GLY A 18 -22.58 -0.90 -5.70
C GLY A 18 -21.53 -1.66 -4.90
N ILE A 19 -20.97 -2.71 -5.47
CA ILE A 19 -19.87 -3.49 -4.89
C ILE A 19 -18.61 -2.64 -4.89
N LEU A 20 -18.27 -2.00 -6.01
CA LEU A 20 -17.10 -1.13 -6.14
C LEU A 20 -17.08 -0.03 -5.10
N LYS A 21 -18.17 0.70 -4.91
CA LYS A 21 -18.24 1.79 -3.92
C LYS A 21 -17.98 1.31 -2.50
N LYS A 22 -18.57 0.17 -2.10
CA LYS A 22 -18.35 -0.41 -0.77
C LYS A 22 -16.91 -0.87 -0.59
N LEU A 23 -16.38 -1.56 -1.58
CA LEU A 23 -15.02 -2.09 -1.59
C LEU A 23 -13.98 -0.96 -1.55
N GLU A 24 -14.13 0.06 -2.42
CA GLU A 24 -13.24 1.22 -2.43
C GLU A 24 -13.29 2.01 -1.12
N SER A 25 -14.48 2.18 -0.53
CA SER A 25 -14.62 2.84 0.77
C SER A 25 -13.93 2.04 1.86
N ASN A 26 -14.16 0.72 1.90
CA ASN A 26 -13.55 -0.17 2.88
C ASN A 26 -12.02 -0.17 2.76
N LEU A 27 -11.48 -0.36 1.55
CA LEU A 27 -10.03 -0.38 1.31
C LEU A 27 -9.38 0.97 1.58
N LYS A 28 -10.04 2.09 1.23
CA LYS A 28 -9.57 3.44 1.57
C LYS A 28 -9.44 3.59 3.08
N THR A 29 -10.49 3.24 3.83
CA THR A 29 -10.49 3.33 5.31
C THR A 29 -9.41 2.44 5.91
N ASN A 30 -9.28 1.19 5.44
CA ASN A 30 -8.25 0.26 5.91
C ASN A 30 -6.83 0.76 5.61
N PHE A 31 -6.57 1.28 4.41
CA PHE A 31 -5.27 1.85 4.08
C PHE A 31 -4.92 3.03 4.98
N ILE A 32 -5.85 3.98 5.16
CA ILE A 32 -5.63 5.18 5.98
C ILE A 32 -5.38 4.78 7.43
N TYR A 33 -6.20 3.90 7.98
CA TYR A 33 -6.04 3.40 9.34
C TYR A 33 -4.68 2.75 9.53
N ASN A 34 -4.36 1.73 8.75
CA ASN A 34 -3.13 0.97 8.91
C ASN A 34 -1.88 1.84 8.67
N SER A 35 -1.89 2.65 7.62
CA SER A 35 -0.74 3.51 7.29
C SER A 35 -0.44 4.54 8.38
N ASN A 36 -1.44 5.04 9.11
CA ASN A 36 -1.26 5.93 10.25
C ASN A 36 -0.92 5.16 11.53
N ALA A 37 -1.55 4.00 11.78
CA ALA A 37 -1.29 3.19 12.96
C ALA A 37 0.16 2.67 13.01
N ILE A 38 0.75 2.29 11.88
CA ILE A 38 2.17 1.93 11.73
C ILE A 38 3.08 3.08 12.23
N GLU A 39 2.66 4.33 12.08
CA GLU A 39 3.39 5.53 12.55
C GLU A 39 2.98 5.97 13.97
N GLY A 40 2.20 5.15 14.67
CA GLY A 40 1.84 5.38 16.06
C GLY A 40 0.55 6.19 16.29
N ASN A 41 -0.25 6.45 15.26
CA ASN A 41 -1.60 6.99 15.43
C ASN A 41 -2.47 6.00 16.19
N THR A 42 -3.19 6.46 17.21
CA THR A 42 -3.94 5.59 18.13
C THR A 42 -5.44 5.49 17.82
N LEU A 43 -5.92 6.14 16.75
CA LEU A 43 -7.28 5.97 16.27
C LEU A 43 -7.53 4.52 15.87
N THR A 44 -8.69 3.98 16.25
CA THR A 44 -9.12 2.66 15.78
C THR A 44 -9.66 2.71 14.36
N LEU A 45 -9.76 1.57 13.68
CA LEU A 45 -10.35 1.46 12.33
C LEU A 45 -11.77 2.08 12.30
N LYS A 46 -12.58 1.82 13.33
CA LYS A 46 -13.94 2.37 13.45
C LYS A 46 -13.95 3.89 13.63
N GLU A 47 -13.03 4.42 14.44
CA GLU A 47 -12.88 5.86 14.64
C GLU A 47 -12.39 6.55 13.36
N THR A 48 -11.44 5.94 12.66
CA THR A 48 -10.98 6.39 11.34
C THR A 48 -12.13 6.47 10.34
N ASP A 49 -12.95 5.41 10.27
CA ASP A 49 -14.13 5.37 9.39
C ASP A 49 -15.14 6.49 9.72
N ILE A 50 -15.43 6.72 11.01
CA ILE A 50 -16.31 7.80 11.47
C ILE A 50 -15.78 9.18 11.07
N ILE A 51 -14.48 9.44 11.19
CA ILE A 51 -13.85 10.69 10.77
C ILE A 51 -14.00 10.88 9.25
N LEU A 52 -13.75 9.83 8.48
CA LEU A 52 -13.81 9.88 7.02
C LEU A 52 -15.25 10.06 6.50
N GLN A 53 -16.23 9.41 7.11
CA GLN A 53 -17.64 9.47 6.67
C GLN A 53 -18.36 10.73 7.12
N TYR A 54 -18.13 11.18 8.35
CA TYR A 54 -18.93 12.24 8.97
C TYR A 54 -18.16 13.53 9.26
N GLY A 55 -16.82 13.53 9.14
CA GLY A 55 -15.98 14.70 9.40
C GLY A 55 -16.00 15.17 10.87
N VAL A 56 -16.33 14.27 11.79
CA VAL A 56 -16.42 14.57 13.22
C VAL A 56 -15.13 14.26 13.96
N THR A 57 -14.95 14.87 15.14
CA THR A 57 -13.83 14.58 16.02
C THR A 57 -14.16 13.47 17.01
N VAL A 58 -13.15 12.70 17.40
CA VAL A 58 -13.25 11.61 18.36
C VAL A 58 -12.74 12.06 19.71
N LYS A 59 -13.54 11.87 20.76
CA LYS A 59 -13.18 12.27 22.13
C LYS A 59 -11.93 11.56 22.61
N GLY A 60 -10.98 12.31 23.16
CA GLY A 60 -9.74 11.78 23.74
C GLY A 60 -8.62 11.55 22.73
N LYS A 61 -8.84 11.87 21.47
CA LYS A 61 -7.81 11.84 20.42
C LYS A 61 -7.33 13.25 20.09
N SER A 62 -6.06 13.37 19.74
CA SER A 62 -5.44 14.66 19.42
C SER A 62 -5.91 15.20 18.07
N LEU A 63 -5.82 16.51 17.87
CA LEU A 63 -6.09 17.13 16.57
C LEU A 63 -5.11 16.60 15.52
N LYS A 64 -3.85 16.40 15.87
CA LYS A 64 -2.83 15.84 14.98
C LYS A 64 -3.27 14.49 14.40
N GLU A 65 -3.78 13.57 15.23
CA GLU A 65 -4.24 12.27 14.75
C GLU A 65 -5.40 12.40 13.74
N HIS A 66 -6.30 13.37 13.92
CA HIS A 66 -7.37 13.65 12.96
C HIS A 66 -6.83 14.23 11.65
N GLU A 67 -5.88 15.15 11.73
CA GLU A 67 -5.25 15.74 10.56
C GLU A 67 -4.44 14.71 9.75
N GLU A 68 -3.78 13.75 10.41
CA GLU A 68 -3.12 12.64 9.75
C GLU A 68 -4.10 11.77 8.94
N VAL A 69 -5.29 11.49 9.47
CA VAL A 69 -6.36 10.78 8.75
C VAL A 69 -6.82 11.59 7.54
N LYS A 70 -7.06 12.90 7.71
CA LYS A 70 -7.48 13.77 6.61
C LYS A 70 -6.40 13.97 5.57
N GLY A 71 -5.15 14.09 5.98
CA GLY A 71 -3.99 14.18 5.08
C GLY A 71 -3.87 12.95 4.18
N GLN A 72 -4.01 11.76 4.76
CA GLN A 72 -4.04 10.52 3.99
C GLN A 72 -5.25 10.44 3.05
N GLU A 73 -6.42 10.92 3.45
CA GLU A 73 -7.59 10.97 2.57
C GLU A 73 -7.34 11.87 1.37
N TYR A 74 -6.78 13.06 1.57
CA TYR A 74 -6.41 13.97 0.48
C TYR A 74 -5.38 13.34 -0.45
N ALA A 75 -4.37 12.66 0.11
CA ALA A 75 -3.33 11.99 -0.65
C ALA A 75 -3.87 10.83 -1.51
N ILE A 76 -4.83 10.02 -1.01
CA ILE A 76 -5.46 8.96 -1.80
C ILE A 76 -6.32 9.54 -2.93
N ASN A 77 -7.06 10.62 -2.67
CA ASN A 77 -7.83 11.27 -3.73
C ASN A 77 -6.92 11.83 -4.81
N PHE A 78 -5.82 12.45 -4.43
CA PHE A 78 -4.78 12.93 -5.36
C PHE A 78 -4.14 11.77 -6.13
N LEU A 79 -3.82 10.66 -5.47
CA LEU A 79 -3.29 9.45 -6.11
C LEU A 79 -4.21 8.97 -7.24
N LYS A 80 -5.53 8.92 -7.02
CA LYS A 80 -6.50 8.54 -8.05
C LYS A 80 -6.47 9.50 -9.26
N GLU A 81 -6.27 10.80 -9.04
CA GLU A 81 -6.14 11.77 -10.14
C GLU A 81 -4.83 11.59 -10.92
N ILE A 82 -3.72 11.32 -10.24
CA ILE A 82 -2.44 11.04 -10.88
C ILE A 82 -2.48 9.78 -11.74
N ILE A 83 -3.17 8.72 -11.26
CA ILE A 83 -3.39 7.50 -12.05
C ILE A 83 -4.18 7.81 -13.32
N LYS A 84 -5.28 8.56 -13.24
CA LYS A 84 -6.08 8.94 -14.41
C LYS A 84 -5.28 9.72 -15.46
N ARG A 85 -4.35 10.58 -15.00
CA ARG A 85 -3.47 11.35 -15.89
C ARG A 85 -2.27 10.56 -16.39
N ASN A 86 -2.05 9.35 -15.86
CA ASN A 86 -0.86 8.54 -16.11
C ASN A 86 0.45 9.32 -15.92
N GLU A 87 0.48 10.16 -14.89
CA GLU A 87 1.59 11.06 -14.63
C GLU A 87 2.82 10.28 -14.12
N PRO A 88 4.02 10.48 -14.70
CA PRO A 88 5.22 9.78 -14.28
C PRO A 88 5.68 10.23 -12.90
N LEU A 89 6.33 9.31 -12.17
CA LEU A 89 6.98 9.59 -10.90
C LEU A 89 8.04 10.69 -11.07
N SER A 90 8.06 11.68 -10.16
CA SER A 90 8.96 12.82 -10.19
C SER A 90 9.19 13.40 -8.79
N LEU A 91 10.27 14.16 -8.61
CA LEU A 91 10.53 14.87 -7.35
C LEU A 91 9.37 15.79 -6.95
N ARG A 92 8.75 16.46 -7.94
CA ARG A 92 7.56 17.30 -7.71
C ARG A 92 6.42 16.47 -7.12
N LEU A 93 6.13 15.32 -7.73
CA LEU A 93 5.04 14.45 -7.30
C LEU A 93 5.26 13.89 -5.89
N ILE A 94 6.49 13.48 -5.58
CA ILE A 94 6.89 13.04 -4.24
C ILE A 94 6.61 14.13 -3.19
N ARG A 95 7.00 15.37 -3.49
CA ARG A 95 6.78 16.51 -2.59
C ARG A 95 5.30 16.88 -2.45
N GLU A 96 4.52 16.74 -3.51
CA GLU A 96 3.07 16.97 -3.48
C GLU A 96 2.37 15.92 -2.59
N PHE A 97 2.69 14.63 -2.72
CA PHE A 97 2.19 13.60 -1.80
C PHE A 97 2.55 13.89 -0.36
N HIS A 98 3.82 14.19 -0.09
CA HIS A 98 4.25 14.55 1.26
C HIS A 98 3.53 15.78 1.81
N SER A 99 3.29 16.78 0.98
CA SER A 99 2.55 17.99 1.38
C SER A 99 1.11 17.70 1.82
N LEU A 100 0.49 16.67 1.27
CA LEU A 100 -0.84 16.22 1.67
C LEU A 100 -0.80 15.36 2.94
N VAL A 101 0.21 14.49 3.06
CA VAL A 101 0.42 13.62 4.23
C VAL A 101 0.70 14.44 5.48
N LEU A 102 1.54 15.46 5.37
CA LEU A 102 1.94 16.37 6.47
C LEU A 102 1.18 17.70 6.37
N ASN A 103 -0.15 17.63 6.20
CA ASN A 103 -0.98 18.79 5.90
C ASN A 103 -1.08 19.80 7.06
N ASP A 104 -0.87 19.37 8.29
CA ASP A 104 -0.90 20.17 9.51
C ASP A 104 0.43 20.91 9.78
N ASP A 105 1.55 20.47 9.22
CA ASP A 105 2.86 21.13 9.35
C ASP A 105 3.16 22.02 8.14
N ILE A 106 2.66 23.26 8.18
CA ILE A 106 2.83 24.24 7.10
C ILE A 106 4.30 24.55 6.83
N GLU A 107 5.16 24.44 7.83
CA GLU A 107 6.58 24.76 7.72
C GLU A 107 7.34 23.69 6.92
N ASN A 108 7.08 22.42 7.15
CA ASN A 108 7.87 21.30 6.60
C ASN A 108 7.18 20.56 5.45
N ARG A 109 5.85 20.67 5.31
CA ARG A 109 5.11 19.95 4.27
C ARG A 109 5.66 20.20 2.87
N GLY A 110 5.92 19.14 2.13
CA GLY A 110 6.44 19.18 0.76
C GLY A 110 7.88 19.69 0.63
N LYS A 111 8.62 19.86 1.74
CA LYS A 111 10.02 20.30 1.74
C LYS A 111 10.93 19.16 2.15
N PHE A 112 11.99 18.93 1.38
CA PHE A 112 13.05 18.02 1.80
C PHE A 112 13.73 18.53 3.07
N LYS A 113 14.19 17.60 3.91
CA LYS A 113 14.88 17.89 5.16
C LYS A 113 16.06 18.85 4.96
N GLN A 114 16.26 19.75 5.91
CA GLN A 114 17.34 20.75 5.89
C GLN A 114 18.46 20.42 6.89
N SER A 115 18.33 19.32 7.61
CA SER A 115 19.32 18.74 8.51
C SER A 115 19.28 17.22 8.43
N ASN A 116 20.34 16.55 8.86
CA ASN A 116 20.33 15.10 8.94
C ASN A 116 19.30 14.65 9.98
N ASN A 117 18.63 13.54 9.65
CA ASN A 117 17.72 12.83 10.53
C ASN A 117 18.18 11.38 10.69
N GLU A 118 17.61 10.68 11.64
CA GLU A 118 17.91 9.30 11.94
C GLU A 118 16.61 8.49 12.01
N ILE A 119 16.68 7.21 11.62
CA ILE A 119 15.63 6.24 11.89
C ILE A 119 16.02 5.53 13.18
N ILE A 120 15.18 5.69 14.20
CA ILE A 120 15.45 5.11 15.52
C ILE A 120 15.57 3.57 15.41
N GLY A 121 16.69 3.02 15.87
CA GLY A 121 16.95 1.59 15.84
C GLY A 121 17.52 1.05 14.51
N ALA A 122 17.64 1.87 13.47
CA ALA A 122 18.23 1.42 12.21
C ALA A 122 19.74 1.21 12.32
N GLY A 123 20.24 0.12 11.72
CA GLY A 123 21.68 -0.19 11.64
C GLY A 123 22.43 0.56 10.52
N PHE A 124 21.89 1.64 9.97
CA PHE A 124 22.45 2.43 8.87
C PHE A 124 22.11 3.92 9.03
N GLU A 125 22.84 4.79 8.35
CA GLU A 125 22.57 6.22 8.28
C GLU A 125 21.65 6.54 7.12
N THR A 126 20.73 7.52 7.32
CA THR A 126 19.92 8.07 6.24
C THR A 126 20.77 8.96 5.31
N THR A 127 20.27 9.22 4.10
CA THR A 127 20.97 10.12 3.18
C THR A 127 21.17 11.51 3.79
N PRO A 128 22.38 12.09 3.76
CA PRO A 128 22.62 13.47 4.20
C PRO A 128 21.69 14.46 3.47
N TYR A 129 21.20 15.46 4.18
CA TYR A 129 20.18 16.38 3.66
C TYR A 129 20.55 17.04 2.33
N TYR A 130 21.82 17.38 2.13
CA TYR A 130 22.32 18.04 0.90
C TYR A 130 22.43 17.11 -0.31
N LEU A 131 22.30 15.79 -0.13
CA LEU A 131 22.30 14.78 -1.21
C LEU A 131 20.90 14.22 -1.52
N VAL A 132 19.86 14.62 -0.77
CA VAL A 132 18.51 14.06 -0.88
C VAL A 132 17.96 14.17 -2.31
N GLU A 133 18.05 15.36 -2.91
CA GLU A 133 17.49 15.61 -4.24
C GLU A 133 18.23 14.81 -5.34
N GLU A 134 19.55 14.74 -5.24
CA GLU A 134 20.39 13.91 -6.14
C GLU A 134 20.02 12.43 -6.02
N LYS A 135 19.95 11.89 -4.79
CA LYS A 135 19.65 10.47 -4.56
C LYS A 135 18.23 10.07 -4.93
N LEU A 136 17.26 10.96 -4.75
CA LEU A 136 15.91 10.72 -5.25
C LEU A 136 15.85 10.74 -6.78
N THR A 137 16.61 11.62 -7.43
CA THR A 137 16.69 11.65 -8.89
C THR A 137 17.28 10.36 -9.43
N GLU A 138 18.42 9.92 -8.89
CA GLU A 138 19.03 8.63 -9.22
C GLU A 138 18.07 7.45 -9.01
N LEU A 139 17.32 7.46 -7.90
CA LEU A 139 16.35 6.42 -7.58
C LEU A 139 15.21 6.36 -8.63
N ILE A 140 14.66 7.51 -9.01
CA ILE A 140 13.61 7.60 -10.05
C ILE A 140 14.16 7.12 -11.41
N GLU A 141 15.36 7.52 -11.79
CA GLU A 141 16.00 7.08 -13.04
C GLU A 141 16.25 5.57 -13.04
N LYS A 142 16.77 5.01 -11.94
CA LYS A 142 16.97 3.57 -11.74
C LYS A 142 15.63 2.82 -11.88
N TYR A 143 14.58 3.29 -11.23
CA TYR A 143 13.24 2.71 -11.33
C TYR A 143 12.72 2.71 -12.77
N ASN A 144 12.80 3.83 -13.47
CA ASN A 144 12.30 3.99 -14.84
C ASN A 144 13.10 3.18 -15.87
N SER A 145 14.41 3.04 -15.68
CA SER A 145 15.29 2.31 -16.60
C SER A 145 15.24 0.79 -16.43
N ASN A 146 14.79 0.29 -15.27
CA ASN A 146 14.70 -1.15 -15.00
C ASN A 146 13.58 -1.79 -15.85
N LYS A 147 13.97 -2.63 -16.81
CA LYS A 147 13.07 -3.37 -17.72
C LYS A 147 13.09 -4.89 -17.46
N VAL A 148 13.91 -5.34 -16.53
CA VAL A 148 14.19 -6.77 -16.31
C VAL A 148 13.32 -7.34 -15.19
N ASP A 149 13.21 -6.61 -14.07
CA ASP A 149 12.49 -7.09 -12.90
C ASP A 149 10.96 -7.00 -13.06
N SER A 150 10.25 -7.87 -12.35
CA SER A 150 8.79 -7.75 -12.21
C SER A 150 8.41 -6.38 -11.62
N LEU A 151 7.19 -5.93 -11.87
CA LEU A 151 6.73 -4.66 -11.31
C LEU A 151 6.83 -4.66 -9.78
N VAL A 152 6.38 -5.73 -9.13
CA VAL A 152 6.38 -5.80 -7.65
C VAL A 152 7.80 -5.75 -7.11
N THR A 153 8.75 -6.47 -7.74
CA THR A 153 10.17 -6.37 -7.40
C THR A 153 10.68 -4.93 -7.50
N LYS A 154 10.42 -4.27 -8.63
CA LYS A 154 10.84 -2.87 -8.85
C LYS A 154 10.29 -1.90 -7.83
N VAL A 155 8.99 -2.04 -7.54
CA VAL A 155 8.29 -1.16 -6.58
C VAL A 155 8.79 -1.41 -5.16
N SER A 156 9.05 -2.68 -4.79
CA SER A 156 9.63 -3.04 -3.49
C SER A 156 11.03 -2.45 -3.30
N HIS A 157 11.88 -2.55 -4.33
CA HIS A 157 13.21 -1.92 -4.31
C HIS A 157 13.12 -0.40 -4.19
N PHE A 158 12.26 0.23 -5.00
CA PHE A 158 12.03 1.67 -4.94
C PHE A 158 11.57 2.10 -3.54
N HIS A 159 10.63 1.38 -2.95
CA HIS A 159 10.11 1.66 -1.62
C HIS A 159 11.21 1.59 -0.54
N ALA A 160 12.00 0.51 -0.52
CA ALA A 160 13.10 0.38 0.43
C ALA A 160 14.18 1.48 0.27
N ASP A 161 14.56 1.77 -0.97
CA ASP A 161 15.57 2.79 -1.27
C ASP A 161 15.04 4.21 -0.94
N PHE A 162 13.73 4.49 -1.17
CA PHE A 162 13.08 5.73 -0.74
C PHE A 162 13.09 5.88 0.78
N GLU A 163 12.70 4.84 1.52
CA GLU A 163 12.71 4.86 2.98
C GLU A 163 14.13 5.02 3.53
N LYS A 164 15.16 4.45 2.87
CA LYS A 164 16.56 4.64 3.24
C LYS A 164 17.06 6.07 3.01
N ILE A 165 16.65 6.70 1.90
CA ILE A 165 16.97 8.12 1.63
C ILE A 165 16.37 8.99 2.74
N HIS A 166 15.17 8.66 3.20
CA HIS A 166 14.46 9.34 4.27
C HIS A 166 14.39 10.84 4.05
N PRO A 167 13.77 11.29 2.93
CA PRO A 167 13.96 12.64 2.40
C PRO A 167 13.32 13.76 3.23
N PHE A 168 12.42 13.45 4.13
CA PHE A 168 11.63 14.43 4.89
C PHE A 168 11.92 14.35 6.39
N ILE A 169 11.51 15.37 7.12
CA ILE A 169 11.68 15.40 8.59
C ILE A 169 10.70 14.44 9.29
N ASP A 170 9.49 14.28 8.75
CA ASP A 170 8.42 13.37 9.20
C ASP A 170 7.62 12.91 7.97
N GLY A 171 6.75 11.91 8.10
CA GLY A 171 5.84 11.46 7.05
C GLY A 171 6.48 10.63 5.91
N ASN A 172 7.73 10.18 6.06
CA ASN A 172 8.41 9.36 5.06
C ASN A 172 7.66 8.04 4.81
N GLY A 173 7.41 7.24 5.84
CA GLY A 173 6.73 5.96 5.71
C GLY A 173 5.33 6.07 5.08
N ARG A 174 4.53 7.05 5.52
CA ARG A 174 3.21 7.32 4.93
C ARG A 174 3.31 7.70 3.44
N THR A 175 4.28 8.54 3.09
CA THR A 175 4.54 8.93 1.70
C THR A 175 5.05 7.75 0.87
N GLY A 176 5.99 6.97 1.39
CA GLY A 176 6.54 5.79 0.72
C GLY A 176 5.46 4.75 0.40
N ARG A 177 4.53 4.47 1.34
CA ARG A 177 3.39 3.57 1.11
C ARG A 177 2.39 4.10 0.07
N LEU A 178 2.23 5.43 -0.05
CA LEU A 178 1.43 6.02 -1.14
C LEU A 178 2.12 5.89 -2.49
N LEU A 179 3.43 6.12 -2.58
CA LEU A 179 4.21 5.97 -3.81
C LEU A 179 4.23 4.52 -4.28
N LEU A 180 4.38 3.56 -3.36
CA LEU A 180 4.23 2.12 -3.63
C LEU A 180 2.87 1.84 -4.28
N ASN A 181 1.80 2.32 -3.66
CA ASN A 181 0.44 2.13 -4.18
C ASN A 181 0.19 2.85 -5.50
N LEU A 182 0.77 4.03 -5.71
CA LEU A 182 0.69 4.74 -6.99
C LEU A 182 1.18 3.86 -8.14
N GLU A 183 2.37 3.28 -8.00
CA GLU A 183 2.96 2.49 -9.07
C GLU A 183 2.28 1.11 -9.23
N LEU A 184 1.85 0.47 -8.15
CA LEU A 184 1.05 -0.75 -8.23
C LEU A 184 -0.29 -0.50 -8.95
N MET A 185 -1.05 0.52 -8.52
CA MET A 185 -2.38 0.80 -9.06
C MET A 185 -2.34 1.30 -10.50
N LYS A 186 -1.33 2.07 -10.93
CA LYS A 186 -1.12 2.42 -12.35
C LYS A 186 -1.01 1.19 -13.24
N ASN A 187 -0.53 0.10 -12.70
CA ASN A 187 -0.31 -1.15 -13.42
C ASN A 187 -1.39 -2.21 -13.16
N GLY A 188 -2.58 -1.78 -12.68
CA GLY A 188 -3.76 -2.64 -12.58
C GLY A 188 -3.91 -3.40 -11.27
N TYR A 189 -2.93 -3.33 -10.35
CA TYR A 189 -3.07 -3.94 -9.02
C TYR A 189 -4.08 -3.17 -8.16
N PRO A 190 -4.74 -3.82 -7.22
CA PRO A 190 -5.57 -3.13 -6.23
C PRO A 190 -4.72 -2.28 -5.28
N ILE A 191 -5.37 -1.37 -4.55
CA ILE A 191 -4.72 -0.70 -3.43
C ILE A 191 -4.21 -1.74 -2.43
N THR A 192 -2.92 -1.71 -2.11
CA THR A 192 -2.27 -2.69 -1.23
C THR A 192 -2.17 -2.12 0.17
N VAL A 193 -2.71 -2.86 1.14
CA VAL A 193 -2.73 -2.46 2.55
C VAL A 193 -1.70 -3.28 3.31
N ILE A 194 -0.69 -2.60 3.86
CA ILE A 194 0.21 -3.17 4.87
C ILE A 194 -0.51 -3.08 6.20
N GLN A 195 -0.76 -4.22 6.85
CA GLN A 195 -1.50 -4.29 8.10
C GLN A 195 -0.61 -3.82 9.27
N ASN A 196 -1.17 -3.04 10.19
CA ASN A 196 -0.43 -2.59 11.38
C ASN A 196 0.02 -3.77 12.26
N GLU A 197 -0.76 -4.83 12.31
CA GLU A 197 -0.43 -6.07 13.02
C GLU A 197 0.80 -6.78 12.44
N GLU A 198 1.16 -6.51 11.18
CA GLU A 198 2.33 -7.04 10.48
C GLU A 198 3.51 -6.05 10.45
N SER A 199 3.43 -4.94 11.20
CA SER A 199 4.44 -3.87 11.17
C SER A 199 5.86 -4.34 11.56
N GLU A 200 5.98 -5.28 12.48
CA GLU A 200 7.28 -5.85 12.88
C GLU A 200 7.93 -6.63 11.72
N GLU A 201 7.15 -7.46 11.00
CA GLU A 201 7.60 -8.18 9.80
C GLU A 201 8.00 -7.20 8.69
N TYR A 202 7.18 -6.18 8.47
CA TYR A 202 7.45 -5.12 7.50
C TYR A 202 8.74 -4.35 7.79
N TYR A 203 8.95 -3.91 9.01
CA TYR A 203 10.17 -3.20 9.38
C TYR A 203 11.42 -4.08 9.30
N THR A 204 11.32 -5.36 9.70
CA THR A 204 12.41 -6.33 9.54
C THR A 204 12.79 -6.53 8.07
N ALA A 205 11.80 -6.61 7.19
CA ALA A 205 12.02 -6.73 5.74
C ALA A 205 12.66 -5.46 5.15
N LEU A 206 12.18 -4.28 5.56
CA LEU A 206 12.78 -2.99 5.18
C LEU A 206 14.23 -2.87 5.65
N GLU A 207 14.51 -3.13 6.92
CA GLU A 207 15.87 -3.05 7.47
C GLU A 207 16.81 -3.99 6.73
N THR A 208 16.37 -5.21 6.43
CA THR A 208 17.18 -6.18 5.67
C THR A 208 17.51 -5.65 4.28
N ALA A 209 16.54 -5.07 3.59
CA ALA A 209 16.74 -4.46 2.28
C ALA A 209 17.70 -3.26 2.34
N GLN A 210 17.53 -2.39 3.33
CA GLN A 210 18.28 -1.15 3.49
C GLN A 210 19.73 -1.38 3.96
N ALA A 211 19.93 -2.30 4.93
CA ALA A 211 21.24 -2.57 5.51
C ALA A 211 22.09 -3.52 4.66
N LYS A 212 21.46 -4.52 4.01
CA LYS A 212 22.17 -5.61 3.32
C LYS A 212 21.99 -5.60 1.80
N ALA A 213 21.19 -4.68 1.25
CA ALA A 213 20.74 -4.69 -0.15
C ALA A 213 20.10 -6.03 -0.58
N ASP A 214 19.42 -6.70 0.36
CA ASP A 214 18.65 -7.92 0.12
C ASP A 214 17.15 -7.61 0.20
N TYR A 215 16.55 -7.42 -0.97
CA TYR A 215 15.16 -6.98 -1.10
C TYR A 215 14.15 -8.13 -1.12
N ARG A 216 14.59 -9.39 -1.05
CA ARG A 216 13.71 -10.57 -1.21
C ARG A 216 12.60 -10.58 -0.17
N LEU A 217 12.95 -10.42 1.12
CA LEU A 217 11.95 -10.41 2.20
C LEU A 217 10.89 -9.33 2.01
N LEU A 218 11.29 -8.14 1.57
CA LEU A 218 10.34 -7.05 1.32
C LEU A 218 9.47 -7.32 0.10
N THR A 219 10.05 -7.89 -0.96
CA THR A 219 9.28 -8.28 -2.15
C THR A 219 8.22 -9.33 -1.80
N ASP A 220 8.61 -10.38 -1.08
CA ASP A 220 7.71 -11.45 -0.61
C ASP A 220 6.60 -10.89 0.29
N PHE A 221 6.95 -9.96 1.18
CA PHE A 221 5.99 -9.28 2.06
C PHE A 221 4.98 -8.43 1.26
N ILE A 222 5.43 -7.67 0.27
CA ILE A 222 4.53 -6.88 -0.59
C ILE A 222 3.65 -7.80 -1.45
N GLU A 223 4.17 -8.90 -1.98
CA GLU A 223 3.36 -9.90 -2.70
C GLU A 223 2.26 -10.50 -1.81
N LYS A 224 2.59 -10.86 -0.58
CA LYS A 224 1.63 -11.31 0.44
C LYS A 224 0.55 -10.25 0.72
N SER A 225 0.94 -8.98 0.83
CA SER A 225 0.01 -7.87 1.06
C SER A 225 -0.94 -7.63 -0.13
N ILE A 226 -0.44 -7.76 -1.36
CA ILE A 226 -1.26 -7.72 -2.58
C ILE A 226 -2.25 -8.88 -2.60
N GLU A 227 -1.80 -10.10 -2.31
CA GLU A 227 -2.66 -11.29 -2.23
C GLU A 227 -3.75 -11.11 -1.17
N ASN A 228 -3.41 -10.62 0.02
CA ASN A 228 -4.38 -10.33 1.07
C ASN A 228 -5.45 -9.33 0.62
N THR A 229 -5.05 -8.30 -0.13
CA THR A 229 -6.01 -7.34 -0.69
C THR A 229 -6.92 -7.99 -1.73
N PHE A 230 -6.41 -8.88 -2.58
CA PHE A 230 -7.26 -9.64 -3.52
C PHE A 230 -8.34 -10.44 -2.77
N TRP A 231 -8.00 -11.10 -1.69
CA TRP A 231 -8.98 -11.84 -0.89
C TRP A 231 -10.04 -10.93 -0.24
N ILE A 232 -9.73 -9.66 -0.01
CA ILE A 232 -10.76 -8.67 0.37
C ILE A 232 -11.72 -8.45 -0.82
N TYR A 233 -11.22 -8.32 -2.06
CA TYR A 233 -12.07 -8.25 -3.25
C TYR A 233 -12.95 -9.48 -3.39
N TYR A 234 -12.38 -10.67 -3.23
CA TYR A 234 -13.08 -11.96 -3.36
C TYR A 234 -14.31 -12.05 -2.43
N LYS A 235 -14.24 -11.52 -1.22
CA LYS A 235 -15.38 -11.46 -0.27
C LYS A 235 -16.60 -10.71 -0.82
N TYR A 236 -16.38 -9.76 -1.71
CA TYR A 236 -17.42 -8.94 -2.31
C TYR A 236 -17.92 -9.49 -3.65
N PHE A 237 -17.31 -10.55 -4.19
CA PHE A 237 -17.79 -11.19 -5.40
C PHE A 237 -19.13 -11.90 -5.14
N ASP A 238 -20.03 -11.78 -6.08
CA ASP A 238 -21.22 -12.63 -6.11
C ASP A 238 -20.87 -14.06 -6.53
N GLU A 239 -21.79 -14.99 -6.34
CA GLU A 239 -21.54 -16.42 -6.63
C GLU A 239 -21.14 -16.66 -8.09
N ASN A 240 -21.72 -15.91 -9.05
CA ASN A 240 -21.37 -16.03 -10.45
C ASN A 240 -19.92 -15.59 -10.71
N THR A 241 -19.48 -14.52 -10.10
CA THR A 241 -18.07 -14.05 -10.22
C THR A 241 -17.09 -15.00 -9.54
N LYS A 242 -17.48 -15.66 -8.44
CA LYS A 242 -16.67 -16.71 -7.81
C LYS A 242 -16.53 -17.94 -8.71
N ILE A 243 -17.63 -18.40 -9.33
CA ILE A 243 -17.59 -19.50 -10.31
C ILE A 243 -16.66 -19.14 -11.47
N LYS A 244 -16.75 -17.97 -12.03
CA LYS A 244 -15.84 -17.52 -13.09
C LYS A 244 -14.37 -17.50 -12.65
N PHE A 245 -14.10 -17.16 -11.38
CA PHE A 245 -12.76 -17.22 -10.85
C PHE A 245 -12.23 -18.65 -10.79
N GLU A 246 -13.05 -19.60 -10.36
CA GLU A 246 -12.69 -21.02 -10.36
C GLU A 246 -12.41 -21.52 -11.78
N GLU A 247 -13.32 -21.28 -12.73
CA GLU A 247 -13.13 -21.62 -14.15
C GLU A 247 -11.85 -20.98 -14.73
N TYR A 248 -11.55 -19.74 -14.34
CA TYR A 248 -10.35 -19.03 -14.76
C TYR A 248 -9.08 -19.73 -14.22
N LEU A 249 -9.06 -20.11 -12.94
CA LEU A 249 -7.97 -20.87 -12.34
C LEU A 249 -7.76 -22.22 -13.04
N GLU A 250 -8.84 -22.99 -13.26
CA GLU A 250 -8.79 -24.27 -13.96
C GLU A 250 -8.25 -24.14 -15.38
N ASN A 251 -8.66 -23.09 -16.12
CA ASN A 251 -8.13 -22.79 -17.46
C ASN A 251 -6.63 -22.46 -17.47
N LYS A 252 -6.09 -21.99 -16.33
CA LYS A 252 -4.64 -21.76 -16.12
C LYS A 252 -3.94 -23.02 -15.57
N GLY A 253 -4.65 -24.14 -15.42
CA GLY A 253 -4.11 -25.41 -14.87
C GLY A 253 -3.90 -25.35 -13.35
N ILE A 254 -4.63 -24.50 -12.66
CA ILE A 254 -4.54 -24.30 -11.20
C ILE A 254 -5.80 -24.87 -10.57
N ASN A 255 -5.63 -25.71 -9.55
CA ASN A 255 -6.74 -26.27 -8.79
C ASN A 255 -7.27 -25.23 -7.77
N PRO A 256 -8.53 -24.77 -7.89
CA PRO A 256 -9.10 -23.79 -6.95
C PRO A 256 -9.09 -24.25 -5.50
N GLN A 257 -9.36 -25.56 -5.26
CA GLN A 257 -9.40 -26.13 -3.91
C GLN A 257 -8.04 -26.01 -3.19
N GLU A 258 -6.92 -26.21 -3.92
CA GLU A 258 -5.57 -26.03 -3.34
C GLU A 258 -5.31 -24.59 -2.93
N ILE A 259 -5.80 -23.62 -3.71
CA ILE A 259 -5.68 -22.19 -3.39
C ILE A 259 -6.49 -21.85 -2.14
N TYR A 260 -7.74 -22.34 -2.08
CA TYR A 260 -8.62 -22.11 -0.92
C TYR A 260 -8.07 -22.78 0.34
N GLN A 261 -7.62 -24.04 0.23
CA GLN A 261 -7.02 -24.75 1.35
C GLN A 261 -5.79 -24.02 1.90
N LYS A 262 -4.88 -23.60 1.04
CA LYS A 262 -3.70 -22.81 1.45
C LYS A 262 -4.10 -21.50 2.13
N ARG A 263 -5.15 -20.82 1.65
CA ARG A 263 -5.64 -19.59 2.27
C ARG A 263 -6.19 -19.85 3.66
N ILE A 264 -7.00 -20.91 3.84
CA ILE A 264 -7.60 -21.28 5.12
C ILE A 264 -6.52 -21.71 6.12
N GLU A 265 -5.50 -22.44 5.71
CA GLU A 265 -4.37 -22.82 6.57
C GLU A 265 -3.67 -21.62 7.18
N ASN A 266 -3.49 -20.54 6.39
CA ASN A 266 -2.86 -19.30 6.86
C ASN A 266 -3.84 -18.37 7.60
N TYR A 267 -5.12 -18.42 7.26
CA TYR A 267 -6.18 -17.53 7.76
C TYR A 267 -7.48 -18.30 7.97
N PRO A 268 -7.61 -19.10 9.05
CA PRO A 268 -8.74 -20.02 9.26
C PRO A 268 -10.12 -19.34 9.25
N GLU A 269 -10.19 -18.08 9.66
CA GLU A 269 -11.44 -17.30 9.66
C GLU A 269 -11.99 -17.04 8.24
N THR A 270 -11.19 -17.25 7.20
CA THR A 270 -11.60 -17.01 5.80
C THR A 270 -12.37 -18.17 5.18
N GLU A 271 -12.47 -19.34 5.83
CA GLU A 271 -13.21 -20.49 5.31
C GLU A 271 -14.65 -20.16 4.89
N ARG A 272 -15.32 -19.30 5.66
CA ARG A 272 -16.69 -18.82 5.38
C ARG A 272 -16.82 -17.97 4.09
N ASP A 273 -15.70 -17.48 3.55
CA ASP A 273 -15.69 -16.61 2.36
C ASP A 273 -15.73 -17.40 1.06
N PHE A 274 -15.49 -18.73 1.12
CA PHE A 274 -15.47 -19.63 -0.01
C PHE A 274 -16.85 -20.27 -0.27
N PRO A 275 -17.09 -20.83 -1.48
CA PRO A 275 -18.31 -21.58 -1.76
C PRO A 275 -18.52 -22.72 -0.75
N ARG A 276 -19.76 -23.02 -0.37
CA ARG A 276 -20.06 -24.05 0.66
C ARG A 276 -19.58 -25.46 0.33
N ASP A 277 -19.30 -25.73 -0.93
CA ASP A 277 -18.87 -27.02 -1.46
C ASP A 277 -17.44 -26.98 -2.02
N TRP A 278 -16.66 -25.96 -1.66
CA TRP A 278 -15.27 -25.80 -2.11
C TRP A 278 -14.38 -27.02 -1.83
N ASN A 279 -14.73 -27.84 -0.81
CA ASN A 279 -13.95 -29.00 -0.36
C ASN A 279 -14.56 -30.35 -0.81
N LYS A 280 -15.52 -30.35 -1.75
CA LYS A 280 -16.09 -31.57 -2.34
C LYS A 280 -15.38 -31.95 -3.63
#